data_eb371a370155f4b8667036e92b042600
#
_entry.id   eb371a370155f4b8667036e92b042600
#
_cell.length_a   1.000
_cell.length_b   1.000
_cell.length_c   1.000
_cell.angle_alpha   90.00
_cell.angle_beta   90.00
_cell.angle_gamma   90.00
#
_symmetry.space_group_name_H-M   'P 1'
#
loop_
_entity.id
_entity.type
_entity.pdbx_description
1 polymer ?
#
loop_
_entity_poly.entity_id
_entity_poly.type
_entity_poly.pdbx_seq_one_letter_code
_entity_poly.pdbx_strand_id
1 'polypeptide(L)'
;MVGDILLKADRMSMANSLELRVPFLDKEVFRVASTIPTRLRVNKHNTKYAMRKAAHRHLPEAWAKKKKLGFPVPTRVWLKDKKYYDIVKAAFQSDIAEKFFHTEELVQYLDDHYNGLRDYSRRIWTLFIFIVWYDIYFEDGKHAEGDWPIFE
;
A
#
# COMPACT_ATOMS: atom_id res chain seq x y z
N MET A 1 11.50 3.90 -1.72
CA MET A 1 11.80 2.51 -1.31
C MET A 1 12.39 2.45 0.09
N VAL A 2 13.45 3.20 0.40
CA VAL A 2 14.05 3.22 1.76
C VAL A 2 13.06 3.76 2.80
N GLY A 3 12.46 4.93 2.58
CA GLY A 3 11.49 5.55 3.49
C GLY A 3 10.06 4.98 3.45
N ASP A 4 9.84 3.87 2.77
CA ASP A 4 8.52 3.24 2.63
C ASP A 4 8.62 1.74 2.89
N ILE A 5 8.80 0.93 1.84
CA ILE A 5 8.72 -0.55 1.94
C ILE A 5 9.77 -1.11 2.92
N LEU A 6 11.00 -0.63 2.86
CA LEU A 6 12.07 -1.14 3.73
C LEU A 6 11.87 -0.71 5.18
N LEU A 7 11.51 0.56 5.41
CA LEU A 7 11.24 1.07 6.75
C LEU A 7 10.06 0.32 7.40
N LYS A 8 8.98 0.11 6.65
CA LYS A 8 7.84 -0.66 7.13
C LYS A 8 8.22 -2.11 7.43
N ALA A 9 8.93 -2.77 6.49
CA ALA A 9 9.34 -4.15 6.66
C ALA A 9 10.22 -4.32 7.90
N ASP A 10 11.20 -3.45 8.09
CA ASP A 10 12.09 -3.47 9.24
C ASP A 10 11.32 -3.24 10.54
N ARG A 11 10.58 -2.15 10.66
CA ARG A 11 9.84 -1.82 11.90
C ARG A 11 8.80 -2.86 12.28
N MET A 12 8.04 -3.37 11.30
CA MET A 12 7.00 -4.37 11.58
C MET A 12 7.59 -5.73 11.95
N SER A 13 8.66 -6.15 11.29
CA SER A 13 9.32 -7.42 11.62
C SER A 13 10.03 -7.34 12.98
N MET A 14 10.75 -6.25 13.26
CA MET A 14 11.44 -6.05 14.53
C MET A 14 10.48 -5.88 15.70
N ALA A 15 9.32 -5.27 15.51
CA ALA A 15 8.27 -5.21 16.54
C ALA A 15 7.78 -6.60 16.97
N ASN A 16 7.96 -7.61 16.10
CA ASN A 16 7.63 -9.01 16.39
C ASN A 16 8.90 -9.88 16.59
N SER A 17 10.04 -9.26 16.92
CA SER A 17 11.34 -9.95 17.14
C SER A 17 11.79 -10.81 15.96
N LEU A 18 11.40 -10.45 14.73
CA LEU A 18 11.75 -11.15 13.51
C LEU A 18 12.77 -10.33 12.72
N GLU A 19 13.98 -10.87 12.52
CA GLU A 19 14.97 -10.24 11.67
C GLU A 19 14.72 -10.53 10.18
N LEU A 20 14.39 -9.50 9.41
CA LEU A 20 14.17 -9.59 7.97
C LEU A 20 15.45 -9.27 7.20
N ARG A 21 15.92 -10.20 6.38
CA ARG A 21 17.03 -10.00 5.45
C ARG A 21 16.52 -9.78 4.02
N VAL A 22 17.19 -8.89 3.29
CA VAL A 22 16.80 -8.49 1.91
C VAL A 22 17.96 -8.76 0.93
N PRO A 23 18.23 -10.01 0.56
CA PRO A 23 19.42 -10.40 -0.20
C PRO A 23 19.56 -9.69 -1.55
N PHE A 24 18.47 -9.27 -2.17
CA PHE A 24 18.52 -8.52 -3.43
C PHE A 24 18.96 -7.05 -3.29
N LEU A 25 19.15 -6.57 -2.06
CA LEU A 25 19.71 -5.23 -1.78
C LEU A 25 21.16 -5.29 -1.30
N ASP A 26 21.77 -6.46 -1.30
CA ASP A 26 23.19 -6.62 -1.02
C ASP A 26 24.04 -5.90 -2.08
N LYS A 27 25.15 -5.28 -1.64
CA LYS A 27 26.01 -4.45 -2.52
C LYS A 27 26.64 -5.29 -3.64
N GLU A 28 26.98 -6.56 -3.39
CA GLU A 28 27.56 -7.43 -4.44
C GLU A 28 26.51 -7.83 -5.47
N VAL A 29 25.28 -8.10 -5.02
CA VAL A 29 24.14 -8.33 -5.93
C VAL A 29 23.89 -7.10 -6.78
N PHE A 30 23.94 -5.90 -6.17
CA PHE A 30 23.78 -4.65 -6.91
C PHE A 30 24.91 -4.41 -7.91
N ARG A 31 26.16 -4.66 -7.49
CA ARG A 31 27.34 -4.55 -8.38
C ARG A 31 27.19 -5.45 -9.61
N VAL A 32 26.83 -6.71 -9.41
CA VAL A 32 26.59 -7.64 -10.53
C VAL A 32 25.40 -7.18 -11.37
N ALA A 33 24.29 -6.79 -10.75
CA ALA A 33 23.10 -6.34 -11.46
C ALA A 33 23.35 -5.09 -12.32
N SER A 34 24.23 -4.17 -11.87
CA SER A 34 24.60 -2.96 -12.61
C SER A 34 25.39 -3.23 -13.89
N THR A 35 26.14 -4.34 -13.95
CA THR A 35 26.88 -4.76 -15.14
C THR A 35 26.00 -5.39 -16.22
N ILE A 36 24.78 -5.81 -15.89
CA ILE A 36 23.85 -6.42 -16.85
C ILE A 36 23.36 -5.36 -17.84
N PRO A 37 23.53 -5.54 -19.15
CA PRO A 37 23.02 -4.60 -20.17
C PRO A 37 21.52 -4.36 -20.05
N THR A 38 21.07 -3.15 -20.29
CA THR A 38 19.65 -2.74 -20.12
C THR A 38 18.68 -3.67 -20.88
N ARG A 39 19.03 -4.08 -22.12
CA ARG A 39 18.22 -5.00 -22.93
C ARG A 39 17.97 -6.37 -22.26
N LEU A 40 18.83 -6.77 -21.32
CA LEU A 40 18.68 -8.01 -20.55
C LEU A 40 17.99 -7.77 -19.21
N ARG A 41 17.96 -6.53 -18.72
CA ARG A 41 17.22 -6.18 -17.50
C ARG A 41 15.73 -5.99 -17.80
N VAL A 42 15.44 -5.24 -18.86
CA VAL A 42 14.06 -4.86 -19.25
C VAL A 42 13.91 -5.04 -20.77
N ASN A 43 12.81 -5.62 -21.20
CA ASN A 43 12.39 -5.67 -22.58
C ASN A 43 10.88 -5.36 -22.72
N LYS A 44 10.36 -5.32 -23.95
CA LYS A 44 8.94 -5.01 -24.23
C LYS A 44 7.93 -5.86 -23.45
N HIS A 45 8.30 -7.08 -23.06
CA HIS A 45 7.40 -8.05 -22.44
C HIS A 45 7.72 -8.33 -20.99
N ASN A 46 8.90 -7.92 -20.49
CA ASN A 46 9.38 -8.35 -19.20
C ASN A 46 10.31 -7.33 -18.54
N THR A 47 9.96 -6.91 -17.35
CA THR A 47 10.72 -5.95 -16.55
C THR A 47 11.81 -6.59 -15.67
N LYS A 48 11.94 -7.91 -15.68
CA LYS A 48 12.90 -8.69 -14.89
C LYS A 48 13.51 -9.83 -15.72
N TYR A 49 13.87 -9.56 -16.96
CA TYR A 49 14.20 -10.60 -17.93
C TYR A 49 15.35 -11.51 -17.48
N ALA A 50 16.51 -10.94 -17.13
CA ALA A 50 17.68 -11.72 -16.68
C ALA A 50 17.36 -12.56 -15.43
N MET A 51 16.70 -11.96 -14.42
CA MET A 51 16.32 -12.66 -13.20
C MET A 51 15.36 -13.81 -13.50
N ARG A 52 14.36 -13.62 -14.35
CA ARG A 52 13.42 -14.67 -14.73
C ARG A 52 14.12 -15.79 -15.50
N LYS A 53 15.04 -15.45 -16.39
CA LYS A 53 15.84 -16.43 -17.12
C LYS A 53 16.72 -17.27 -16.20
N ALA A 54 17.32 -16.63 -15.19
CA ALA A 54 18.07 -17.37 -14.14
C ALA A 54 17.14 -18.25 -13.31
N ALA A 55 15.98 -17.72 -12.89
CA ALA A 55 15.00 -18.45 -12.10
C ALA A 55 14.51 -19.76 -12.78
N HIS A 56 14.41 -19.78 -14.10
CA HIS A 56 14.04 -20.99 -14.86
C HIS A 56 15.01 -22.18 -14.66
N ARG A 57 16.25 -21.92 -14.21
CA ARG A 57 17.22 -22.97 -13.93
C ARG A 57 17.07 -23.60 -12.54
N HIS A 58 16.39 -22.91 -11.64
CA HIS A 58 16.34 -23.25 -10.21
C HIS A 58 14.91 -23.41 -9.67
N LEU A 59 13.91 -22.91 -10.37
CA LEU A 59 12.52 -22.94 -9.94
C LEU A 59 11.64 -23.68 -10.95
N PRO A 60 10.55 -24.31 -10.50
CA PRO A 60 9.54 -24.86 -11.40
C PRO A 60 9.01 -23.79 -12.35
N GLU A 61 8.69 -24.19 -13.58
CA GLU A 61 8.32 -23.27 -14.66
C GLU A 61 7.13 -22.36 -14.32
N ALA A 62 6.13 -22.90 -13.63
CA ALA A 62 4.95 -22.15 -13.18
C ALA A 62 5.31 -20.94 -12.30
N TRP A 63 6.36 -21.07 -11.46
CA TRP A 63 6.84 -20.00 -10.60
C TRP A 63 7.73 -19.01 -11.35
N ALA A 64 8.65 -19.50 -12.17
CA ALA A 64 9.54 -18.64 -12.97
C ALA A 64 8.77 -17.76 -13.96
N LYS A 65 7.66 -18.26 -14.51
CA LYS A 65 6.76 -17.52 -15.44
C LYS A 65 5.67 -16.71 -14.75
N LYS A 66 5.50 -16.82 -13.43
CA LYS A 66 4.42 -16.14 -12.71
C LYS A 66 4.41 -14.63 -12.99
N LYS A 67 3.28 -14.09 -13.36
CA LYS A 67 3.12 -12.63 -13.54
C LYS A 67 3.39 -11.91 -12.22
N LYS A 68 4.04 -10.73 -12.30
CA LYS A 68 4.20 -9.88 -11.14
C LYS A 68 2.82 -9.48 -10.63
N LEU A 69 2.51 -9.89 -9.40
CA LEU A 69 1.43 -9.33 -8.62
C LEU A 69 2.03 -8.26 -7.71
N GLY A 70 1.38 -7.10 -7.57
CA GLY A 70 1.71 -6.13 -6.54
C GLY A 70 1.35 -6.69 -5.16
N PHE A 71 1.37 -5.83 -4.15
CA PHE A 71 0.76 -6.08 -2.85
C PHE A 71 -0.60 -5.33 -2.80
N PRO A 72 -1.65 -5.86 -3.45
CA PRO A 72 -2.94 -5.20 -3.43
C PRO A 72 -3.53 -5.29 -2.02
N VAL A 73 -3.67 -4.14 -1.38
CA VAL A 73 -4.52 -4.04 -0.20
C VAL A 73 -5.96 -4.03 -0.71
N PRO A 74 -6.85 -4.88 -0.18
CA PRO A 74 -8.21 -5.02 -0.71
C PRO A 74 -9.15 -3.89 -0.27
N THR A 75 -8.67 -2.65 -0.23
CA THR A 75 -9.44 -1.45 0.14
C THR A 75 -10.73 -1.31 -0.65
N ARG A 76 -10.70 -1.71 -1.92
CA ARG A 76 -11.88 -1.74 -2.77
C ARG A 76 -13.01 -2.61 -2.22
N VAL A 77 -12.66 -3.72 -1.57
CA VAL A 77 -13.64 -4.66 -0.98
C VAL A 77 -14.03 -4.19 0.42
N TRP A 78 -13.06 -3.79 1.22
CA TRP A 78 -13.31 -3.33 2.57
C TRP A 78 -14.26 -2.14 2.64
N LEU A 79 -14.10 -1.16 1.76
CA LEU A 79 -14.95 0.02 1.70
C LEU A 79 -16.42 -0.27 1.26
N LYS A 80 -16.72 -1.53 0.91
CA LYS A 80 -18.09 -2.03 0.66
C LYS A 80 -18.66 -2.78 1.87
N ASP A 81 -17.88 -2.98 2.91
CA ASP A 81 -18.35 -3.47 4.20
C ASP A 81 -18.88 -2.29 5.03
N LYS A 82 -20.03 -2.47 5.66
CA LYS A 82 -20.68 -1.42 6.45
C LYS A 82 -19.82 -0.90 7.58
N LYS A 83 -19.06 -1.78 8.24
CA LYS A 83 -18.12 -1.40 9.31
C LYS A 83 -17.12 -0.34 8.82
N TYR A 84 -16.43 -0.61 7.72
CA TYR A 84 -15.41 0.30 7.19
C TYR A 84 -16.01 1.53 6.52
N TYR A 85 -17.18 1.39 5.90
CA TYR A 85 -17.94 2.53 5.37
C TYR A 85 -18.25 3.53 6.48
N ASP A 86 -18.81 3.08 7.62
CA ASP A 86 -19.20 3.95 8.73
C ASP A 86 -17.99 4.69 9.34
N ILE A 87 -16.85 3.99 9.51
CA ILE A 87 -15.59 4.57 9.98
C ILE A 87 -15.12 5.69 9.05
N VAL A 88 -15.03 5.41 7.77
CA VAL A 88 -14.55 6.39 6.79
C VAL A 88 -15.52 7.57 6.66
N LYS A 89 -16.83 7.30 6.76
CA LYS A 89 -17.85 8.36 6.74
C LYS A 89 -17.72 9.31 7.91
N ALA A 90 -17.51 8.78 9.12
CA ALA A 90 -17.27 9.60 10.30
C ALA A 90 -16.02 10.49 10.14
N ALA A 91 -14.92 9.92 9.59
CA ALA A 91 -13.73 10.70 9.30
C ALA A 91 -13.96 11.80 8.27
N PHE A 92 -14.74 11.54 7.24
CA PHE A 92 -15.06 12.51 6.18
C PHE A 92 -16.01 13.63 6.63
N GLN A 93 -16.70 13.43 7.75
CA GLN A 93 -17.58 14.41 8.38
C GLN A 93 -16.95 15.06 9.62
N SER A 94 -15.66 14.85 9.87
CA SER A 94 -14.95 15.44 11.00
C SER A 94 -14.55 16.89 10.75
N ASP A 95 -14.35 17.65 11.82
CA ASP A 95 -13.82 19.02 11.80
C ASP A 95 -12.47 19.11 11.05
N ILE A 96 -11.68 18.03 11.10
CA ILE A 96 -10.42 17.94 10.34
C ILE A 96 -10.69 17.91 8.84
N ALA A 97 -11.68 17.13 8.41
CA ALA A 97 -12.03 17.06 6.99
C ALA A 97 -12.54 18.43 6.49
N GLU A 98 -13.34 19.13 7.28
CA GLU A 98 -13.86 20.46 6.94
C GLU A 98 -12.76 21.53 6.77
N LYS A 99 -11.63 21.39 7.47
CA LYS A 99 -10.47 22.30 7.32
C LYS A 99 -9.86 22.26 5.91
N PHE A 100 -9.95 21.13 5.22
CA PHE A 100 -9.16 20.87 4.01
C PHE A 100 -10.00 20.53 2.78
N PHE A 101 -11.23 20.07 2.97
CA PHE A 101 -12.03 19.47 1.91
C PHE A 101 -13.49 19.91 1.97
N HIS A 102 -14.16 19.78 0.85
CA HIS A 102 -15.63 19.82 0.79
C HIS A 102 -16.16 18.45 1.23
N THR A 103 -16.61 18.34 2.46
CA THR A 103 -17.02 17.07 3.09
C THR A 103 -18.14 16.36 2.35
N GLU A 104 -19.06 17.11 1.74
CA GLU A 104 -20.13 16.56 0.90
C GLU A 104 -19.58 15.76 -0.29
N GLU A 105 -18.52 16.27 -0.95
CA GLU A 105 -17.88 15.54 -2.05
C GLU A 105 -17.18 14.26 -1.58
N LEU A 106 -16.56 14.30 -0.39
CA LEU A 106 -15.91 13.12 0.18
C LEU A 106 -16.92 12.01 0.46
N VAL A 107 -18.06 12.39 1.08
CA VAL A 107 -19.15 11.46 1.36
C VAL A 107 -19.75 10.92 0.06
N GLN A 108 -19.91 11.77 -0.97
CA GLN A 108 -20.40 11.31 -2.27
C GLN A 108 -19.48 10.28 -2.92
N TYR A 109 -18.14 10.46 -2.87
CA TYR A 109 -17.20 9.42 -3.36
C TYR A 109 -17.36 8.10 -2.62
N LEU A 110 -17.55 8.16 -1.30
CA LEU A 110 -17.75 7.00 -0.47
C LEU A 110 -19.06 6.28 -0.79
N ASP A 111 -20.16 7.03 -0.91
CA ASP A 111 -21.49 6.52 -1.23
C ASP A 111 -21.51 5.86 -2.62
N ASP A 112 -20.96 6.52 -3.63
CA ASP A 112 -20.85 5.98 -4.98
C ASP A 112 -20.06 4.66 -5.01
N HIS A 113 -18.96 4.60 -4.23
CA HIS A 113 -18.16 3.39 -4.15
C HIS A 113 -18.88 2.26 -3.41
N TYR A 114 -19.51 2.56 -2.28
CA TYR A 114 -20.27 1.62 -1.47
C TYR A 114 -21.41 1.00 -2.27
N ASN A 115 -22.17 1.82 -2.99
CA ASN A 115 -23.28 1.40 -3.83
C ASN A 115 -22.84 0.75 -5.16
N GLY A 116 -21.54 0.72 -5.44
CA GLY A 116 -20.98 0.09 -6.64
C GLY A 116 -21.15 0.90 -7.92
N LEU A 117 -21.51 2.17 -7.83
CA LEU A 117 -21.69 3.06 -8.98
C LEU A 117 -20.34 3.34 -9.67
N ARG A 118 -19.29 3.56 -8.87
CA ARG A 118 -17.94 3.79 -9.38
C ARG A 118 -16.87 3.36 -8.38
N ASP A 119 -15.70 2.92 -8.87
CA ASP A 119 -14.57 2.58 -8.03
C ASP A 119 -13.75 3.83 -7.67
N TYR A 120 -13.99 4.33 -6.47
CA TYR A 120 -13.24 5.44 -5.86
C TYR A 120 -12.28 4.98 -4.75
N SER A 121 -12.05 3.67 -4.57
CA SER A 121 -11.31 3.11 -3.44
C SER A 121 -9.96 3.78 -3.19
N ARG A 122 -9.16 4.05 -4.23
CA ARG A 122 -7.85 4.71 -4.08
C ARG A 122 -7.98 6.15 -3.60
N ARG A 123 -8.95 6.89 -4.12
CA ARG A 123 -9.18 8.29 -3.74
C ARG A 123 -9.64 8.37 -2.29
N ILE A 124 -10.64 7.57 -1.93
CA ILE A 124 -11.16 7.46 -0.57
C ILE A 124 -10.04 7.12 0.41
N TRP A 125 -9.24 6.09 0.10
CA TRP A 125 -8.14 5.65 0.95
C TRP A 125 -7.10 6.76 1.17
N THR A 126 -6.70 7.47 0.12
CA THR A 126 -5.72 8.56 0.23
C THR A 126 -6.22 9.69 1.12
N LEU A 127 -7.47 10.11 0.93
CA LEU A 127 -8.09 11.18 1.70
C LEU A 127 -8.28 10.77 3.16
N PHE A 128 -8.74 9.55 3.40
CA PHE A 128 -8.92 8.99 4.73
C PHE A 128 -7.59 8.93 5.50
N ILE A 129 -6.53 8.39 4.89
CA ILE A 129 -5.20 8.32 5.53
C ILE A 129 -4.62 9.70 5.81
N PHE A 130 -4.89 10.71 4.96
CA PHE A 130 -4.49 12.09 5.24
C PHE A 130 -5.18 12.63 6.50
N ILE A 131 -6.49 12.41 6.65
CA ILE A 131 -7.24 12.86 7.82
C ILE A 131 -6.72 12.20 9.10
N VAL A 132 -6.53 10.87 9.07
CA VAL A 132 -5.97 10.11 10.19
C VAL A 132 -4.54 10.59 10.53
N TRP A 133 -3.70 10.82 9.53
CA TRP A 133 -2.36 11.34 9.73
C TRP A 133 -2.38 12.73 10.38
N TYR A 134 -3.25 13.62 9.92
CA TYR A 134 -3.36 14.96 10.48
C TYR A 134 -3.83 14.93 11.94
N ASP A 135 -4.81 14.11 12.25
CA ASP A 135 -5.28 13.90 13.61
C ASP A 135 -4.17 13.47 14.56
N ILE A 136 -3.41 12.42 14.16
CA ILE A 136 -2.32 11.86 14.98
C ILE A 136 -1.19 12.87 15.23
N TYR A 137 -0.83 13.68 14.23
CA TYR A 137 0.37 14.52 14.30
C TYR A 137 0.12 15.99 14.65
N PHE A 138 -1.11 16.48 14.52
CA PHE A 138 -1.42 17.90 14.67
C PHE A 138 -2.57 18.20 15.63
N GLU A 139 -3.39 17.20 15.97
CA GLU A 139 -4.51 17.34 16.91
C GLU A 139 -4.32 16.49 18.20
N ASP A 140 -3.07 16.10 18.50
CA ASP A 140 -2.68 15.28 19.66
C ASP A 140 -3.35 13.89 19.70
N GLY A 141 -3.82 13.38 18.59
CA GLY A 141 -4.46 12.08 18.49
C GLY A 141 -5.76 11.99 19.30
N LYS A 142 -6.46 13.09 19.50
CA LYS A 142 -7.70 13.15 20.32
C LYS A 142 -8.78 12.19 19.85
N HIS A 143 -8.72 11.81 18.58
CA HIS A 143 -9.63 10.84 17.95
C HIS A 143 -8.99 9.46 17.77
N ALA A 144 -7.67 9.30 18.03
CA ALA A 144 -6.95 8.05 17.80
C ALA A 144 -7.06 7.06 18.99
N GLU A 145 -7.39 7.54 20.20
CA GLU A 145 -7.44 6.70 21.41
C GLU A 145 -8.77 5.95 21.61
N GLY A 146 -9.51 5.65 20.61
CA GLY A 146 -10.69 4.82 20.81
C GLY A 146 -11.68 4.74 19.67
N ASP A 147 -11.68 5.70 18.76
CA ASP A 147 -12.74 5.80 17.75
C ASP A 147 -12.32 5.29 16.36
N TRP A 148 -11.04 4.96 16.16
CA TRP A 148 -10.54 4.37 14.93
C TRP A 148 -10.27 2.86 15.11
N PRO A 149 -11.25 1.98 14.92
CA PRO A 149 -11.08 0.53 15.14
C PRO A 149 -10.21 -0.16 14.08
N ILE A 150 -9.32 0.59 13.43
CA ILE A 150 -8.37 0.09 12.43
C ILE A 150 -7.12 -0.52 13.07
N PHE A 151 -6.93 -0.34 14.38
CA PHE A 151 -5.73 -0.76 15.12
C PHE A 151 -5.99 -1.84 16.19
N GLU A 152 -7.19 -2.41 16.25
CA GLU A 152 -7.48 -3.62 17.02
C GLU A 152 -7.20 -4.91 16.25
#